data_b7486ad0f14cf8015c1dc95e76884f18
#
_entry.id   b7486ad0f14cf8015c1dc95e76884f18
#
_cell.length_a   1.000
_cell.length_b   1.000
_cell.length_c   1.000
_cell.angle_alpha   90.00
_cell.angle_beta   90.00
_cell.angle_gamma   90.00
#
_symmetry.space_group_name_H-M   'P 1'
#
loop_
_entity.id
_entity.type
_entity.pdbx_description
1 polymer ?
#
loop_
_entity_poly.entity_id
_entity_poly.type
_entity_poly.pdbx_seq_one_letter_code
_entity_poly.pdbx_strand_id
1 'polypeptide(L)'
;IMRSLQDIMNWMISQSIIRRKNVRNVWINSQINMVVAAGFFSAYITVVTLIAGYLMTGKVYNWDEKFSKAFMATGDIVQNRPSLWLFIIAFVIEVFAILYVSGTLMMIMWWFTNNQWAGFLAALAVSSFENMAYMGFLTYYYKLRGNIYMNGVQIWRNILYPLILCLAVSLVTTVIIRRKDFFR
;
A
#
# COMPACT_ATOMS: atom_id res chain seq x y z
N ILE A 1 9.53 22.56 -15.28
CA ILE A 1 9.64 21.08 -15.40
C ILE A 1 8.36 20.40 -14.87
N MET A 2 7.83 20.74 -13.69
CA MET A 2 6.61 20.11 -13.16
C MET A 2 5.34 20.41 -13.96
N ARG A 3 5.14 21.65 -14.44
CA ARG A 3 4.02 22.00 -15.31
C ARG A 3 4.04 21.20 -16.62
N SER A 4 5.22 21.06 -17.24
CA SER A 4 5.36 20.30 -18.48
C SER A 4 5.06 18.80 -18.32
N LEU A 5 5.41 18.19 -17.17
CA LEU A 5 5.05 16.81 -16.87
C LEU A 5 3.55 16.64 -16.66
N GLN A 6 2.91 17.59 -15.99
CA GLN A 6 1.46 17.60 -15.80
C GLN A 6 0.71 17.73 -17.13
N ASP A 7 1.18 18.61 -18.01
CA ASP A 7 0.59 18.80 -19.34
C ASP A 7 0.76 17.55 -20.22
N ILE A 8 1.93 16.90 -20.18
CA ILE A 8 2.17 15.64 -20.88
C ILE A 8 1.26 14.53 -20.36
N MET A 9 1.11 14.40 -19.03
CA MET A 9 0.23 13.39 -18.45
C MET A 9 -1.23 13.66 -18.77
N ASN A 10 -1.70 14.90 -18.68
CA ASN A 10 -3.06 15.28 -19.06
C ASN A 10 -3.32 15.00 -20.54
N TRP A 11 -2.34 15.29 -21.43
CA TRP A 11 -2.42 14.99 -22.86
C TRP A 11 -2.48 13.49 -23.12
N MET A 12 -1.64 12.67 -22.44
CA MET A 12 -1.65 11.20 -22.56
C MET A 12 -2.97 10.60 -22.10
N ILE A 13 -3.58 11.12 -21.03
CA ILE A 13 -4.87 10.66 -20.54
C ILE A 13 -6.00 11.05 -21.49
N SER A 14 -6.04 12.30 -21.95
CA SER A 14 -7.07 12.74 -22.91
C SER A 14 -6.98 11.94 -24.20
N GLN A 15 -5.80 11.68 -24.74
CA GLN A 15 -5.61 10.81 -25.89
C GLN A 15 -6.04 9.36 -25.65
N SER A 16 -5.78 8.83 -24.45
CA SER A 16 -6.20 7.48 -24.07
C SER A 16 -7.71 7.37 -23.96
N ILE A 17 -8.39 8.41 -23.46
CA ILE A 17 -9.86 8.48 -23.36
C ILE A 17 -10.46 8.56 -24.78
N ILE A 18 -9.91 9.43 -25.65
CA ILE A 18 -10.38 9.58 -27.02
C ILE A 18 -10.22 8.27 -27.81
N ARG A 19 -9.06 7.62 -27.72
CA ARG A 19 -8.80 6.36 -28.42
C ARG A 19 -9.66 5.19 -27.93
N ARG A 20 -9.95 5.13 -26.63
CA ARG A 20 -10.66 3.98 -26.04
C ARG A 20 -12.16 4.19 -25.94
N LYS A 21 -12.69 5.38 -26.21
CA LYS A 21 -14.12 5.75 -26.16
C LYS A 21 -14.84 5.33 -24.86
N ASN A 22 -14.09 4.92 -23.80
CA ASN A 22 -14.66 4.40 -22.56
C ASN A 22 -13.76 4.72 -21.36
N VAL A 23 -14.22 5.63 -20.54
CA VAL A 23 -13.55 6.07 -19.31
C VAL A 23 -13.27 4.91 -18.36
N ARG A 24 -14.20 3.94 -18.29
CA ARG A 24 -14.04 2.74 -17.45
C ARG A 24 -12.80 1.93 -17.84
N ASN A 25 -12.55 1.76 -19.14
CA ASN A 25 -11.40 0.98 -19.59
C ASN A 25 -10.07 1.68 -19.28
N VAL A 26 -10.06 3.02 -19.34
CA VAL A 26 -8.89 3.81 -18.93
C VAL A 26 -8.64 3.63 -17.43
N TRP A 27 -9.70 3.72 -16.62
CA TRP A 27 -9.60 3.51 -15.18
C TRP A 27 -9.09 2.11 -14.82
N ILE A 28 -9.68 1.07 -15.39
CA ILE A 28 -9.26 -0.32 -15.13
C ILE A 28 -7.80 -0.52 -15.49
N ASN A 29 -7.34 0.00 -16.63
CA ASN A 29 -5.93 -0.10 -16.98
C ASN A 29 -5.02 0.66 -16.00
N SER A 30 -5.45 1.82 -15.52
CA SER A 30 -4.71 2.56 -14.50
C SER A 30 -4.63 1.77 -13.19
N GLN A 31 -5.70 1.09 -12.80
CA GLN A 31 -5.69 0.17 -11.64
C GLN A 31 -4.74 -1.00 -11.84
N ILE A 32 -4.73 -1.62 -13.01
CA ILE A 32 -3.79 -2.71 -13.32
C ILE A 32 -2.35 -2.22 -13.21
N ASN A 33 -2.03 -1.06 -13.79
CA ASN A 33 -0.69 -0.47 -13.69
C ASN A 33 -0.31 -0.18 -12.23
N MET A 34 -1.27 0.28 -11.41
CA MET A 34 -1.06 0.51 -9.98
C MET A 34 -0.78 -0.79 -9.23
N VAL A 35 -1.50 -1.87 -9.53
CA VAL A 35 -1.24 -3.20 -8.96
C VAL A 35 0.17 -3.67 -9.30
N VAL A 36 0.57 -3.56 -10.57
CA VAL A 36 1.92 -3.95 -11.01
C VAL A 36 2.99 -3.12 -10.31
N ALA A 37 2.82 -1.81 -10.26
CA ALA A 37 3.78 -0.91 -9.59
C ALA A 37 3.85 -1.20 -8.09
N ALA A 38 2.71 -1.32 -7.39
CA ALA A 38 2.68 -1.64 -5.97
C ALA A 38 3.30 -3.00 -5.68
N GLY A 39 3.06 -4.01 -6.54
CA GLY A 39 3.68 -5.33 -6.43
C GLY A 39 5.20 -5.28 -6.57
N PHE A 40 5.70 -4.57 -7.59
CA PHE A 40 7.13 -4.39 -7.80
C PHE A 40 7.80 -3.68 -6.61
N PHE A 41 7.24 -2.54 -6.18
CA PHE A 41 7.82 -1.78 -5.08
C PHE A 41 7.71 -2.51 -3.73
N SER A 42 6.65 -3.26 -3.47
CA SER A 42 6.55 -4.05 -2.24
C SER A 42 7.60 -5.16 -2.19
N ALA A 43 7.83 -5.86 -3.30
CA ALA A 43 8.90 -6.85 -3.40
C ALA A 43 10.27 -6.19 -3.21
N TYR A 44 10.52 -5.06 -3.87
CA TYR A 44 11.78 -4.32 -3.76
C TYR A 44 12.05 -3.88 -2.32
N ILE A 45 11.08 -3.25 -1.65
CA ILE A 45 11.19 -2.81 -0.25
C ILE A 45 11.48 -4.00 0.67
N THR A 46 10.80 -5.14 0.43
CA THR A 46 11.01 -6.36 1.23
C THR A 46 12.44 -6.87 1.08
N VAL A 47 12.94 -6.96 -0.15
CA VAL A 47 14.32 -7.42 -0.40
C VAL A 47 15.33 -6.49 0.26
N VAL A 48 15.17 -5.17 0.09
CA VAL A 48 16.07 -4.18 0.70
C VAL A 48 16.03 -4.29 2.23
N THR A 49 14.85 -4.47 2.82
CA THR A 49 14.69 -4.61 4.28
C THR A 49 15.38 -5.89 4.79
N LEU A 50 15.25 -7.00 4.07
CA LEU A 50 15.92 -8.25 4.43
C LEU A 50 17.43 -8.14 4.33
N ILE A 51 17.95 -7.52 3.27
CA ILE A 51 19.39 -7.28 3.09
C ILE A 51 19.92 -6.36 4.21
N ALA A 52 19.25 -5.27 4.49
CA ALA A 52 19.64 -4.35 5.56
C ALA A 52 19.63 -5.05 6.92
N GLY A 53 18.59 -5.85 7.21
CA GLY A 53 18.50 -6.66 8.41
C GLY A 53 19.67 -7.65 8.53
N TYR A 54 20.00 -8.34 7.44
CA TYR A 54 21.14 -9.26 7.39
C TYR A 54 22.50 -8.56 7.63
N LEU A 55 22.70 -7.42 7.00
CA LEU A 55 23.95 -6.65 7.17
C LEU A 55 24.12 -6.14 8.60
N MET A 56 23.04 -5.82 9.30
CA MET A 56 23.09 -5.35 10.69
C MET A 56 23.28 -6.46 11.71
N THR A 57 22.74 -7.64 11.46
CA THR A 57 22.68 -8.72 12.47
C THR A 57 23.49 -9.97 12.10
N GLY A 58 23.96 -10.06 10.86
CA GLY A 58 24.63 -11.26 10.33
C GLY A 58 23.70 -12.46 10.13
N LYS A 59 22.38 -12.30 10.42
CA LYS A 59 21.38 -13.37 10.32
C LYS A 59 20.13 -12.86 9.62
N VAL A 60 19.55 -13.66 8.72
CA VAL A 60 18.26 -13.38 8.10
C VAL A 60 17.11 -13.52 9.12
N TYR A 61 17.30 -14.39 10.09
CA TYR A 61 16.32 -14.67 11.14
C TYR A 61 16.92 -14.34 12.50
N ASN A 62 16.52 -13.22 13.07
CA ASN A 62 17.13 -12.64 14.29
C ASN A 62 16.17 -12.60 15.49
N TRP A 63 15.10 -13.39 15.49
CA TRP A 63 14.07 -13.41 16.55
C TRP A 63 14.62 -13.88 17.91
N ASP A 64 15.76 -14.57 17.90
CA ASP A 64 16.43 -15.07 19.10
C ASP A 64 17.32 -14.03 19.76
N GLU A 65 17.56 -12.90 19.11
CA GLU A 65 18.48 -11.90 19.61
C GLU A 65 17.76 -10.89 20.51
N LYS A 66 18.37 -10.61 21.67
CA LYS A 66 17.84 -9.67 22.68
C LYS A 66 17.60 -8.25 22.14
N PHE A 67 18.27 -7.87 21.06
CA PHE A 67 18.12 -6.55 20.39
C PHE A 67 17.18 -6.59 19.19
N SER A 68 16.55 -7.72 18.90
CA SER A 68 15.59 -7.77 17.81
C SER A 68 14.31 -6.98 18.16
N LYS A 69 13.66 -6.42 17.15
CA LYS A 69 12.36 -5.75 17.37
C LYS A 69 11.30 -6.69 17.95
N ALA A 70 11.38 -7.98 17.65
CA ALA A 70 10.51 -9.00 18.23
C ALA A 70 10.72 -9.10 19.73
N PHE A 71 11.95 -9.20 20.19
CA PHE A 71 12.29 -9.24 21.62
C PHE A 71 11.92 -7.92 22.32
N MET A 72 12.21 -6.76 21.71
CA MET A 72 11.83 -5.46 22.29
C MET A 72 10.30 -5.29 22.42
N ALA A 73 9.52 -5.92 21.55
CA ALA A 73 8.07 -5.83 21.58
C ALA A 73 7.42 -6.78 22.59
N THR A 74 8.07 -7.90 22.94
CA THR A 74 7.53 -8.95 23.80
C THR A 74 8.15 -8.99 25.17
N GLY A 75 9.35 -8.43 25.34
CA GLY A 75 10.13 -8.54 26.59
C GLY A 75 10.69 -9.93 26.87
N ASP A 76 10.42 -10.92 25.99
CA ASP A 76 10.82 -12.30 26.19
C ASP A 76 11.15 -13.03 24.89
N ILE A 77 11.83 -14.18 25.01
CA ILE A 77 12.12 -15.04 23.86
C ILE A 77 10.81 -15.67 23.38
N VAL A 78 10.46 -15.39 22.14
CA VAL A 78 9.21 -15.85 21.53
C VAL A 78 9.16 -17.37 21.46
N GLN A 79 8.30 -17.99 22.24
CA GLN A 79 8.14 -19.45 22.27
C GLN A 79 7.42 -19.99 21.02
N ASN A 80 6.41 -19.29 20.51
CA ASN A 80 5.64 -19.67 19.31
C ASN A 80 6.00 -18.77 18.13
N ARG A 81 7.09 -19.07 17.44
CA ARG A 81 7.59 -18.28 16.32
C ARG A 81 6.81 -18.59 15.05
N PRO A 82 6.28 -17.58 14.34
CA PRO A 82 5.79 -17.81 13.01
C PRO A 82 6.94 -18.19 12.06
N SER A 83 6.63 -18.97 11.03
CA SER A 83 7.62 -19.28 10.02
C SER A 83 8.10 -17.99 9.33
N LEU A 84 9.39 -17.92 9.01
CA LEU A 84 9.96 -16.77 8.28
C LEU A 84 9.20 -16.44 7.00
N TRP A 85 8.80 -17.49 6.27
CA TRP A 85 8.05 -17.34 5.02
C TRP A 85 6.69 -16.68 5.22
N LEU A 86 5.96 -17.08 6.26
CA LEU A 86 4.66 -16.49 6.57
C LEU A 86 4.81 -15.01 6.96
N PHE A 87 5.88 -14.68 7.69
CA PHE A 87 6.21 -13.30 8.03
C PHE A 87 6.53 -12.47 6.79
N ILE A 88 7.38 -12.99 5.88
CA ILE A 88 7.72 -12.31 4.63
C ILE A 88 6.48 -12.08 3.77
N ILE A 89 5.62 -13.10 3.62
CA ILE A 89 4.38 -12.99 2.85
C ILE A 89 3.46 -11.91 3.45
N ALA A 90 3.27 -11.93 4.77
CA ALA A 90 2.45 -10.92 5.45
C ALA A 90 3.01 -9.51 5.21
N PHE A 91 4.33 -9.32 5.34
CA PHE A 91 4.99 -8.04 5.13
C PHE A 91 4.82 -7.54 3.68
N VAL A 92 5.04 -8.41 2.69
CA VAL A 92 4.85 -8.06 1.27
C VAL A 92 3.42 -7.61 1.00
N ILE A 93 2.43 -8.35 1.51
CA ILE A 93 1.02 -8.03 1.32
C ILE A 93 0.65 -6.70 2.00
N GLU A 94 1.15 -6.44 3.19
CA GLU A 94 0.92 -5.19 3.91
C GLU A 94 1.51 -4.00 3.14
N VAL A 95 2.78 -4.07 2.74
CA VAL A 95 3.42 -3.01 1.97
C VAL A 95 2.72 -2.80 0.64
N PHE A 96 2.35 -3.88 -0.05
CA PHE A 96 1.56 -3.83 -1.27
C PHE A 96 0.24 -3.06 -1.07
N ALA A 97 -0.51 -3.40 -0.02
CA ALA A 97 -1.80 -2.77 0.22
C ALA A 97 -1.67 -1.28 0.56
N ILE A 98 -0.67 -0.88 1.35
CA ILE A 98 -0.39 0.54 1.64
C ILE A 98 -0.12 1.29 0.33
N LEU A 99 0.77 0.78 -0.51
CA LEU A 99 1.13 1.43 -1.77
C LEU A 99 -0.06 1.49 -2.73
N TYR A 100 -0.82 0.41 -2.85
CA TYR A 100 -1.98 0.33 -3.73
C TYR A 100 -3.10 1.29 -3.29
N VAL A 101 -3.47 1.28 -2.01
CA VAL A 101 -4.56 2.13 -1.50
C VAL A 101 -4.16 3.60 -1.56
N SER A 102 -2.95 3.95 -1.10
CA SER A 102 -2.46 5.33 -1.16
C SER A 102 -2.37 5.83 -2.60
N GLY A 103 -1.83 5.02 -3.50
CA GLY A 103 -1.74 5.37 -4.92
C GLY A 103 -3.11 5.51 -5.59
N THR A 104 -4.07 4.66 -5.23
CA THR A 104 -5.46 4.76 -5.72
C THR A 104 -6.13 6.04 -5.22
N LEU A 105 -5.94 6.42 -3.96
CA LEU A 105 -6.44 7.69 -3.41
C LEU A 105 -5.84 8.90 -4.13
N MET A 106 -4.51 8.90 -4.35
CA MET A 106 -3.84 9.94 -5.12
C MET A 106 -4.43 10.07 -6.53
N MET A 107 -4.64 8.95 -7.20
CA MET A 107 -5.16 8.91 -8.56
C MET A 107 -6.59 9.42 -8.63
N ILE A 108 -7.47 9.05 -7.68
CA ILE A 108 -8.85 9.55 -7.62
C ILE A 108 -8.85 11.06 -7.42
N MET A 109 -8.13 11.56 -6.45
CA MET A 109 -8.09 12.99 -6.16
C MET A 109 -7.54 13.77 -7.34
N TRP A 110 -6.49 13.26 -8.01
CA TRP A 110 -5.99 13.85 -9.23
C TRP A 110 -7.05 13.87 -10.35
N TRP A 111 -7.81 12.81 -10.53
CA TRP A 111 -8.88 12.75 -11.53
C TRP A 111 -10.00 13.75 -11.26
N PHE A 112 -10.30 14.05 -9.98
CA PHE A 112 -11.34 15.03 -9.62
C PHE A 112 -10.85 16.47 -9.69
N THR A 113 -9.62 16.74 -9.31
CA THR A 113 -9.08 18.10 -9.15
C THR A 113 -8.22 18.56 -10.31
N ASN A 114 -7.80 17.64 -11.19
CA ASN A 114 -6.77 17.83 -12.20
C ASN A 114 -5.45 18.37 -11.60
N ASN A 115 -5.21 18.13 -10.31
CA ASN A 115 -4.04 18.59 -9.58
C ASN A 115 -3.36 17.43 -8.86
N GLN A 116 -2.11 17.13 -9.21
CA GLN A 116 -1.32 16.07 -8.61
C GLN A 116 -1.07 16.30 -7.12
N TRP A 117 -0.86 17.57 -6.74
CA TRP A 117 -0.63 17.92 -5.34
C TRP A 117 -1.82 17.64 -4.44
N ALA A 118 -3.03 17.83 -4.95
CA ALA A 118 -4.25 17.49 -4.20
C ALA A 118 -4.30 16.00 -3.86
N GLY A 119 -3.89 15.12 -4.80
CA GLY A 119 -3.78 13.69 -4.55
C GLY A 119 -2.75 13.35 -3.48
N PHE A 120 -1.56 13.94 -3.59
CA PHE A 120 -0.50 13.73 -2.61
C PHE A 120 -0.90 14.21 -1.20
N LEU A 121 -1.44 15.43 -1.10
CA LEU A 121 -1.92 16.00 0.16
C LEU A 121 -3.05 15.18 0.79
N ALA A 122 -3.96 14.65 -0.03
CA ALA A 122 -5.03 13.77 0.46
C ALA A 122 -4.48 12.47 1.06
N ALA A 123 -3.51 11.83 0.40
CA ALA A 123 -2.88 10.63 0.94
C ALA A 123 -2.10 10.90 2.23
N LEU A 124 -1.37 12.03 2.30
CA LEU A 124 -0.70 12.47 3.53
C LEU A 124 -1.70 12.76 4.65
N ALA A 125 -2.80 13.46 4.35
CA ALA A 125 -3.83 13.80 5.34
C ALA A 125 -4.47 12.54 5.91
N VAL A 126 -4.82 11.56 5.07
CA VAL A 126 -5.37 10.27 5.53
C VAL A 126 -4.37 9.54 6.43
N SER A 127 -3.11 9.41 6.01
CA SER A 127 -2.07 8.74 6.81
C SER A 127 -1.80 9.46 8.15
N SER A 128 -1.80 10.81 8.14
CA SER A 128 -1.60 11.61 9.34
C SER A 128 -2.78 11.49 10.29
N PHE A 129 -4.00 11.58 9.77
CA PHE A 129 -5.23 11.45 10.54
C PHE A 129 -5.33 10.09 11.24
N GLU A 130 -5.00 9.01 10.53
CA GLU A 130 -4.97 7.67 11.13
C GLU A 130 -3.97 7.54 12.27
N ASN A 131 -2.79 8.15 12.12
CA ASN A 131 -1.78 8.15 13.18
C ASN A 131 -2.25 8.95 14.40
N MET A 132 -2.91 10.08 14.20
CA MET A 132 -3.41 10.95 15.29
C MET A 132 -4.65 10.37 15.98
N ALA A 133 -5.58 9.84 15.22
CA ALA A 133 -6.85 9.33 15.73
C ALA A 133 -6.76 7.91 16.31
N TYR A 134 -5.59 7.26 16.24
CA TYR A 134 -5.43 5.84 16.58
C TYR A 134 -6.46 4.92 15.88
N MET A 135 -7.11 5.43 14.85
CA MET A 135 -8.07 4.66 14.05
C MET A 135 -7.31 3.72 13.14
N GLY A 136 -7.40 2.44 13.40
CA GLY A 136 -6.70 1.39 12.67
C GLY A 136 -7.30 1.07 11.31
N PHE A 137 -7.53 2.06 10.45
CA PHE A 137 -8.16 1.81 9.16
C PHE A 137 -7.14 1.37 8.09
N LEU A 138 -6.06 2.12 7.90
CA LEU A 138 -5.02 1.81 6.91
C LEU A 138 -3.68 1.43 7.55
N THR A 139 -3.24 2.17 8.55
CA THR A 139 -1.88 2.05 9.09
C THR A 139 -1.80 1.38 10.45
N TYR A 140 -2.87 1.34 11.22
CA TYR A 140 -2.86 0.73 12.56
C TYR A 140 -2.65 -0.78 12.51
N TYR A 141 -3.25 -1.44 11.54
CA TYR A 141 -3.06 -2.87 11.30
C TYR A 141 -1.69 -3.18 10.69
N TYR A 142 -1.07 -2.19 10.03
CA TYR A 142 0.23 -2.29 9.38
C TYR A 142 1.41 -1.95 10.29
N LYS A 143 1.17 -1.42 11.49
CA LYS A 143 2.26 -1.28 12.46
C LYS A 143 2.71 -2.66 12.85
N LEU A 144 3.89 -3.05 12.37
CA LEU A 144 4.65 -4.22 12.75
C LEU A 144 4.85 -4.23 14.29
N ARG A 145 3.79 -4.53 15.02
CA ARG A 145 3.87 -4.77 16.45
C ARG A 145 4.28 -6.22 16.61
N GLY A 146 5.39 -6.48 17.27
CA GLY A 146 5.91 -7.82 17.47
C GLY A 146 4.87 -8.83 17.95
N ASN A 147 3.96 -8.44 18.83
CA ASN A 147 2.86 -9.26 19.37
C ASN A 147 1.84 -9.71 18.30
N ILE A 148 1.69 -8.97 17.19
CA ILE A 148 0.74 -9.30 16.11
C ILE A 148 1.21 -10.53 15.33
N TYR A 149 2.53 -10.67 15.15
CA TYR A 149 3.11 -11.76 14.38
C TYR A 149 3.32 -13.06 15.16
N MET A 150 3.12 -13.02 16.47
CA MET A 150 3.31 -14.18 17.34
C MET A 150 2.10 -15.08 17.47
N ASN A 151 0.92 -14.57 17.12
CA ASN A 151 -0.31 -15.34 17.13
C ASN A 151 -0.70 -15.68 15.68
N GLY A 152 -0.73 -16.95 15.32
CA GLY A 152 -1.06 -17.40 13.96
C GLY A 152 -2.40 -16.87 13.44
N VAL A 153 -3.41 -16.71 14.30
CA VAL A 153 -4.70 -16.12 13.93
C VAL A 153 -4.56 -14.65 13.54
N GLN A 154 -3.69 -13.91 14.22
CA GLN A 154 -3.45 -12.50 13.91
C GLN A 154 -2.69 -12.32 12.60
N ILE A 155 -1.78 -13.24 12.27
CA ILE A 155 -1.06 -13.21 10.97
C ILE A 155 -2.04 -13.39 9.82
N TRP A 156 -2.94 -14.36 9.89
CA TRP A 156 -3.96 -14.53 8.85
C TRP A 156 -4.87 -13.32 8.70
N ARG A 157 -5.25 -12.68 9.79
CA ARG A 157 -6.01 -11.43 9.76
C ARG A 157 -5.23 -10.32 9.05
N ASN A 158 -3.93 -10.21 9.30
CA ASN A 158 -3.06 -9.22 8.66
C ASN A 158 -2.84 -9.49 7.15
N ILE A 159 -3.00 -10.73 6.70
CA ILE A 159 -2.97 -11.07 5.28
C ILE A 159 -4.32 -10.78 4.62
N LEU A 160 -5.42 -11.25 5.21
CA LEU A 160 -6.75 -11.20 4.60
C LEU A 160 -7.33 -9.78 4.60
N TYR A 161 -7.18 -9.04 5.70
CA TYR A 161 -7.73 -7.69 5.82
C TYR A 161 -7.20 -6.72 4.75
N PRO A 162 -5.87 -6.60 4.51
CA PRO A 162 -5.34 -5.75 3.46
C PRO A 162 -5.84 -6.13 2.07
N LEU A 163 -5.97 -7.41 1.78
CA LEU A 163 -6.47 -7.89 0.49
C LEU A 163 -7.95 -7.51 0.29
N ILE A 164 -8.78 -7.70 1.31
CA ILE A 164 -10.20 -7.30 1.30
C ILE A 164 -10.30 -5.78 1.11
N LEU A 165 -9.47 -5.01 1.81
CA LEU A 165 -9.44 -3.55 1.69
C LEU A 165 -9.07 -3.11 0.27
N CYS A 166 -8.04 -3.71 -0.34
CA CYS A 166 -7.67 -3.42 -1.73
C CYS A 166 -8.81 -3.70 -2.70
N LEU A 167 -9.51 -4.83 -2.54
CA LEU A 167 -10.67 -5.17 -3.36
C LEU A 167 -11.81 -4.17 -3.15
N ALA A 168 -12.14 -3.82 -1.91
CA ALA A 168 -13.19 -2.85 -1.59
C ALA A 168 -12.87 -1.48 -2.22
N VAL A 169 -11.66 -0.98 -2.06
CA VAL A 169 -11.20 0.29 -2.64
C VAL A 169 -11.29 0.24 -4.18
N SER A 170 -10.85 -0.85 -4.81
CA SER A 170 -10.94 -1.01 -6.27
C SER A 170 -12.39 -0.97 -6.77
N LEU A 171 -13.30 -1.66 -6.10
CA LEU A 171 -14.72 -1.67 -6.46
C LEU A 171 -15.38 -0.31 -6.28
N VAL A 172 -15.21 0.31 -5.11
CA VAL A 172 -15.78 1.62 -4.78
C VAL A 172 -15.30 2.68 -5.77
N THR A 173 -14.01 2.72 -6.04
CA THR A 173 -13.44 3.69 -6.95
C THR A 173 -13.89 3.51 -8.39
N THR A 174 -14.07 2.26 -8.83
CA THR A 174 -14.62 1.96 -10.15
C THR A 174 -16.09 2.44 -10.29
N VAL A 175 -16.88 2.35 -9.21
CA VAL A 175 -18.27 2.87 -9.20
C VAL A 175 -18.28 4.39 -9.21
N ILE A 176 -17.43 5.04 -8.42
CA ILE A 176 -17.34 6.51 -8.34
C ILE A 176 -16.96 7.10 -9.71
N ILE A 177 -15.97 6.53 -10.38
CA ILE A 177 -15.50 7.03 -11.67
C ILE A 177 -16.54 6.92 -12.77
N ARG A 178 -17.43 5.92 -12.73
CA ARG A 178 -18.53 5.80 -13.70
C ARG A 178 -19.52 6.96 -13.67
N ARG A 179 -19.62 7.67 -12.54
CA ARG A 179 -20.57 8.78 -12.36
C ARG A 179 -19.99 10.13 -12.79
N LYS A 180 -18.71 10.19 -13.16
CA LYS A 180 -18.08 11.43 -13.60
C LYS A 180 -18.23 11.61 -15.10
N ASP A 181 -19.00 12.65 -15.50
CA ASP A 181 -19.02 13.12 -16.89
C ASP A 181 -17.76 13.92 -17.17
N PHE A 182 -16.90 13.41 -18.07
CA PHE A 182 -15.64 14.06 -18.46
C PHE A 182 -15.81 15.10 -19.57
N PHE A 183 -17.03 15.26 -20.09
CA PHE A 183 -17.35 16.10 -21.24
C PHE A 183 -18.16 17.36 -20.86
N ARG A 184 -18.19 17.73 -19.61
CA ARG A 184 -18.69 19.03 -19.17
C ARG A 184 -17.60 20.03 -18.87
#